data_b116d4e920ef9ba0ae4d3f478b115b2f
#
_entry.id   b116d4e920ef9ba0ae4d3f478b115b2f
#
_cell.length_a   1.000
_cell.length_b   1.000
_cell.length_c   1.000
_cell.angle_alpha   90.00
_cell.angle_beta   90.00
_cell.angle_gamma   90.00
#
_symmetry.space_group_name_H-M   'P 1'
#
loop_
_entity.id
_entity.type
_entity.pdbx_description
1 polymer ?
#
loop_
_entity_poly.entity_id
_entity_poly.type
_entity_poly.pdbx_seq_one_letter_code
_entity_poly.pdbx_strand_id
1 'polypeptide(L)'
;LKFVPIIFIGSTVDYALALWIGNHQEPGPRKRALYVTIAMNTGLLLVFKYWDFLASQAMALGAPDYRLHLPLPIGISFFTFMSLSYVVDVYRREIPPSRNYAHYVTYIAFFPHLVAGPIIRGKDLLPLFERQPVLTATAAGEGIFLVVVGLFKKVVISDYLAINLVDRVVAEPTSFSSVEVLAGMFGYAIQIYCDFSGYSDVAIGVALLLGYRLKINFDAPFKASNLVEFWRRWHISLSSWLRDYIYIPLGGSRGAARVESDGARDRRRRVALIVTILGGAASVGATVNAIVDTNPAHDVRNMLLFLGSSTLMLGGLRLTDNGSKYVNVWITMVVCGVWHGAAWSFVLFGVVHGLAVAVTHYFYDARGKRPSDVGDAGVDAKRFAAVLVTFVFTTFTFVLIRAPLDKALLMFRQLGQLSTFTPNLTAPIVLTIAGALVMQWLPRGVTHRARDLFIRAPAYAQAVVLFGVALVLREAASTEAVPFVYGQF
;
A
#
# COMPACT_ATOMS: atom_id res chain seq x y z
N LEU A 1 7.82 2.81 24.83
CA LEU A 1 7.72 4.09 25.58
C LEU A 1 8.78 5.13 25.17
N LYS A 2 10.00 4.73 24.70
CA LYS A 2 11.11 5.65 24.36
C LYS A 2 10.76 6.66 23.25
N PHE A 3 9.82 6.34 22.35
CA PHE A 3 9.45 7.18 21.20
C PHE A 3 8.17 8.01 21.41
N VAL A 4 7.45 7.80 22.52
CA VAL A 4 6.26 8.59 22.85
C VAL A 4 6.54 10.10 22.83
N PRO A 5 7.67 10.60 23.39
CA PRO A 5 7.99 12.03 23.31
C PRO A 5 8.07 12.58 21.87
N ILE A 6 8.55 11.79 20.91
CA ILE A 6 8.67 12.25 19.50
C ILE A 6 7.30 12.54 18.92
N ILE A 7 6.32 11.65 19.17
CA ILE A 7 4.93 11.83 18.71
C ILE A 7 4.34 13.10 19.35
N PHE A 8 4.51 13.26 20.68
CA PHE A 8 3.95 14.42 21.38
C PHE A 8 4.60 15.73 20.98
N ILE A 9 5.95 15.80 20.87
CA ILE A 9 6.66 17.01 20.46
C ILE A 9 6.28 17.38 19.03
N GLY A 10 6.37 16.44 18.08
CA GLY A 10 5.99 16.67 16.69
C GLY A 10 4.54 17.15 16.55
N SER A 11 3.61 16.45 17.22
CA SER A 11 2.19 16.82 17.22
C SER A 11 1.95 18.21 17.83
N THR A 12 2.66 18.57 18.90
CA THR A 12 2.52 19.89 19.53
C THR A 12 2.98 21.01 18.58
N VAL A 13 4.10 20.81 17.89
CA VAL A 13 4.60 21.77 16.89
C VAL A 13 3.61 21.90 15.74
N ASP A 14 3.11 20.79 15.18
CA ASP A 14 2.13 20.80 14.10
C ASP A 14 0.80 21.46 14.51
N TYR A 15 0.35 21.22 15.75
CA TYR A 15 -0.82 21.89 16.33
C TYR A 15 -0.64 23.41 16.39
N ALA A 16 0.50 23.85 16.93
CA ALA A 16 0.81 25.29 17.06
C ALA A 16 0.90 25.96 15.68
N LEU A 17 1.58 25.30 14.72
CA LEU A 17 1.69 25.80 13.35
C LEU A 17 0.34 25.83 12.64
N ALA A 18 -0.53 24.82 12.84
CA ALA A 18 -1.88 24.81 12.29
C ALA A 18 -2.74 25.95 12.85
N LEU A 19 -2.70 26.19 14.17
CA LEU A 19 -3.37 27.36 14.78
C LEU A 19 -2.85 28.66 14.18
N TRP A 20 -1.54 28.79 14.06
CA TRP A 20 -0.92 29.97 13.49
C TRP A 20 -1.34 30.19 12.03
N ILE A 21 -1.31 29.13 11.18
CA ILE A 21 -1.78 29.16 9.78
C ILE A 21 -3.25 29.58 9.71
N GLY A 22 -4.11 29.04 10.59
CA GLY A 22 -5.54 29.34 10.59
C GLY A 22 -5.86 30.77 10.96
N ASN A 23 -5.09 31.37 11.88
CA ASN A 23 -5.30 32.73 12.38
C ASN A 23 -4.72 33.84 11.46
N HIS A 24 -3.82 33.50 10.53
CA HIS A 24 -3.22 34.46 9.63
C HIS A 24 -3.93 34.49 8.28
N GLN A 25 -4.06 35.69 7.69
CA GLN A 25 -4.68 35.84 6.37
C GLN A 25 -3.65 35.92 5.23
N GLU A 26 -2.47 36.47 5.53
CA GLU A 26 -1.43 36.66 4.52
C GLU A 26 -0.86 35.35 3.99
N PRO A 27 -0.78 35.18 2.65
CA PRO A 27 -0.29 33.93 2.04
C PRO A 27 1.17 33.61 2.38
N GLY A 28 2.04 34.63 2.46
CA GLY A 28 3.50 34.47 2.66
C GLY A 28 3.83 33.78 3.99
N PRO A 29 3.43 34.35 5.14
CA PRO A 29 3.62 33.74 6.45
C PRO A 29 3.00 32.34 6.56
N ARG A 30 1.77 32.14 6.07
CA ARG A 30 1.10 30.84 6.07
C ARG A 30 1.89 29.77 5.32
N LYS A 31 2.44 30.14 4.15
CA LYS A 31 3.25 29.25 3.32
C LYS A 31 4.56 28.86 4.00
N ARG A 32 5.20 29.81 4.71
CA ARG A 32 6.42 29.54 5.49
C ARG A 32 6.15 28.52 6.60
N ALA A 33 5.07 28.71 7.38
CA ALA A 33 4.68 27.76 8.43
C ALA A 33 4.37 26.36 7.88
N LEU A 34 3.69 26.27 6.74
CA LEU A 34 3.46 24.99 6.06
C LEU A 34 4.79 24.31 5.67
N TYR A 35 5.78 25.05 5.14
CA TYR A 35 7.08 24.49 4.81
C TYR A 35 7.86 24.03 6.04
N VAL A 36 7.75 24.72 7.18
CA VAL A 36 8.33 24.25 8.45
C VAL A 36 7.74 22.91 8.86
N THR A 37 6.41 22.76 8.82
CA THR A 37 5.73 21.47 9.09
C THR A 37 6.22 20.37 8.15
N ILE A 38 6.26 20.64 6.84
CA ILE A 38 6.72 19.65 5.85
C ILE A 38 8.16 19.26 6.14
N ALA A 39 9.06 20.22 6.36
CA ALA A 39 10.47 19.97 6.62
C ALA A 39 10.68 19.17 7.92
N MET A 40 9.94 19.49 8.99
CA MET A 40 10.02 18.77 10.26
C MET A 40 9.55 17.30 10.10
N ASN A 41 8.37 17.09 9.53
CA ASN A 41 7.81 15.75 9.39
C ASN A 41 8.61 14.88 8.41
N THR A 42 9.05 15.44 7.27
CA THR A 42 9.93 14.72 6.33
C THR A 42 11.32 14.50 6.91
N GLY A 43 11.84 15.45 7.71
CA GLY A 43 13.10 15.32 8.43
C GLY A 43 13.07 14.18 9.46
N LEU A 44 11.98 14.03 10.21
CA LEU A 44 11.79 12.89 11.12
C LEU A 44 11.84 11.56 10.37
N LEU A 45 11.13 11.45 9.23
CA LEU A 45 11.19 10.25 8.40
C LEU A 45 12.61 10.02 7.85
N LEU A 46 13.28 11.09 7.38
CA LEU A 46 14.64 10.98 6.88
C LEU A 46 15.59 10.40 7.94
N VAL A 47 15.55 10.94 9.16
CA VAL A 47 16.46 10.52 10.24
C VAL A 47 16.17 9.11 10.71
N PHE A 48 14.89 8.75 10.99
CA PHE A 48 14.57 7.47 11.61
C PHE A 48 14.37 6.32 10.62
N LYS A 49 13.95 6.61 9.39
CA LYS A 49 13.62 5.56 8.41
C LYS A 49 14.63 5.44 7.28
N TYR A 50 15.17 6.56 6.79
CA TYR A 50 15.97 6.55 5.56
C TYR A 50 17.45 6.81 5.77
N TRP A 51 17.87 7.33 6.94
CA TRP A 51 19.26 7.73 7.16
C TRP A 51 20.25 6.59 6.97
N ASP A 52 20.02 5.45 7.62
CA ASP A 52 20.93 4.30 7.55
C ASP A 52 21.01 3.70 6.15
N PHE A 53 19.89 3.73 5.41
CA PHE A 53 19.88 3.34 3.99
C PHE A 53 20.74 4.28 3.15
N LEU A 54 20.59 5.59 3.29
CA LEU A 54 21.40 6.58 2.55
C LEU A 54 22.87 6.52 2.94
N ALA A 55 23.18 6.38 4.22
CA ALA A 55 24.54 6.21 4.72
C ALA A 55 25.19 4.93 4.16
N SER A 56 24.45 3.81 4.09
CA SER A 56 24.95 2.56 3.48
C SER A 56 25.26 2.72 1.99
N GLN A 57 24.47 3.52 1.23
CA GLN A 57 24.80 3.83 -0.16
C GLN A 57 26.06 4.70 -0.27
N ALA A 58 26.23 5.69 0.61
CA ALA A 58 27.44 6.52 0.65
C ALA A 58 28.69 5.68 1.00
N MET A 59 28.56 4.74 1.94
CA MET A 59 29.63 3.79 2.29
C MET A 59 30.04 2.93 1.09
N ALA A 60 29.09 2.46 0.30
CA ALA A 60 29.37 1.71 -0.92
C ALA A 60 30.15 2.52 -1.98
N LEU A 61 30.12 3.86 -1.87
CA LEU A 61 30.89 4.81 -2.68
C LEU A 61 32.21 5.27 -2.01
N GLY A 62 32.59 4.66 -0.88
CA GLY A 62 33.85 4.95 -0.17
C GLY A 62 33.73 5.97 0.97
N ALA A 63 32.53 6.41 1.36
CA ALA A 63 32.35 7.27 2.52
C ALA A 63 32.53 6.48 3.84
N PRO A 64 32.91 7.15 4.96
CA PRO A 64 32.91 6.53 6.29
C PRO A 64 31.52 6.06 6.72
N ASP A 65 31.46 5.21 7.75
CA ASP A 65 30.20 4.76 8.33
C ASP A 65 29.54 5.90 9.13
N TYR A 66 28.46 6.43 8.57
CA TYR A 66 27.63 7.47 9.20
C TYR A 66 26.26 6.94 9.68
N ARG A 67 26.07 5.62 9.74
CA ARG A 67 24.80 5.02 10.19
C ARG A 67 24.56 5.33 11.66
N LEU A 68 23.33 5.67 11.99
CA LEU A 68 22.91 6.06 13.34
C LEU A 68 22.37 4.86 14.14
N HIS A 69 21.96 3.78 13.47
CA HIS A 69 21.35 2.59 14.07
C HIS A 69 20.18 2.92 15.02
N LEU A 70 19.40 3.95 14.66
CA LEU A 70 18.24 4.36 15.45
C LEU A 70 17.10 3.37 15.22
N PRO A 71 16.49 2.84 16.32
CA PRO A 71 15.32 2.01 16.16
C PRO A 71 14.15 2.84 15.62
N LEU A 72 13.39 2.26 14.67
CA LEU A 72 12.27 2.93 14.03
C LEU A 72 11.13 3.15 15.03
N PRO A 73 10.66 4.39 15.26
CA PRO A 73 9.51 4.65 16.11
C PRO A 73 8.24 4.02 15.51
N ILE A 74 7.53 3.26 16.33
CA ILE A 74 6.29 2.61 15.90
C ILE A 74 5.29 3.66 15.44
N GLY A 75 4.73 3.46 14.24
CA GLY A 75 3.71 4.35 13.67
C GLY A 75 4.24 5.65 13.07
N ILE A 76 5.58 5.89 13.01
CA ILE A 76 6.14 7.16 12.51
C ILE A 76 5.59 7.55 11.15
N SER A 77 5.49 6.62 10.21
CA SER A 77 4.97 6.88 8.87
C SER A 77 3.48 7.26 8.88
N PHE A 78 2.70 6.68 9.79
CA PHE A 78 1.26 6.94 9.90
C PHE A 78 0.98 8.29 10.54
N PHE A 79 1.57 8.57 11.71
CA PHE A 79 1.32 9.85 12.37
C PHE A 79 1.88 11.04 11.56
N THR A 80 3.00 10.86 10.85
CA THR A 80 3.53 11.87 9.93
C THR A 80 2.52 12.20 8.83
N PHE A 81 1.91 11.19 8.21
CA PHE A 81 0.89 11.42 7.17
C PHE A 81 -0.37 12.07 7.72
N MET A 82 -0.79 11.71 8.93
CA MET A 82 -1.93 12.34 9.58
C MET A 82 -1.66 13.80 9.92
N SER A 83 -0.52 14.11 10.54
CA SER A 83 -0.10 15.47 10.84
C SER A 83 0.02 16.33 9.58
N LEU A 84 0.74 15.84 8.56
CA LEU A 84 0.89 16.56 7.29
C LEU A 84 -0.45 16.85 6.64
N SER A 85 -1.35 15.85 6.56
CA SER A 85 -2.68 16.06 5.96
C SER A 85 -3.50 17.10 6.73
N TYR A 86 -3.46 17.07 8.05
CA TYR A 86 -4.17 18.03 8.88
C TYR A 86 -3.68 19.47 8.64
N VAL A 87 -2.36 19.71 8.69
CA VAL A 87 -1.81 21.05 8.49
C VAL A 87 -2.03 21.55 7.06
N VAL A 88 -1.93 20.66 6.06
CA VAL A 88 -2.25 21.00 4.65
C VAL A 88 -3.72 21.35 4.48
N ASP A 89 -4.65 20.60 5.10
CA ASP A 89 -6.09 20.87 5.02
C ASP A 89 -6.44 22.22 5.68
N VAL A 90 -5.81 22.57 6.83
CA VAL A 90 -5.93 23.89 7.46
C VAL A 90 -5.34 24.99 6.56
N TYR A 91 -4.18 24.76 5.95
CA TYR A 91 -3.57 25.70 5.00
C TYR A 91 -4.47 25.96 3.79
N ARG A 92 -5.10 24.92 3.24
CA ARG A 92 -6.06 25.00 2.13
C ARG A 92 -7.40 25.60 2.52
N ARG A 93 -7.64 25.81 3.81
CA ARG A 93 -8.94 26.23 4.38
C ARG A 93 -10.06 25.20 4.13
N GLU A 94 -9.71 23.94 3.97
CA GLU A 94 -10.68 22.83 3.90
C GLU A 94 -11.30 22.54 5.27
N ILE A 95 -10.53 22.77 6.35
CA ILE A 95 -10.99 22.67 7.75
C ILE A 95 -10.44 23.83 8.58
N PRO A 96 -11.17 24.27 9.63
CA PRO A 96 -10.60 25.16 10.64
C PRO A 96 -9.55 24.43 11.49
N PRO A 97 -8.57 25.14 12.09
CA PRO A 97 -7.66 24.52 13.03
C PRO A 97 -8.43 24.10 14.30
N SER A 98 -8.13 22.90 14.81
CA SER A 98 -8.69 22.45 16.08
C SER A 98 -8.24 23.37 17.20
N ARG A 99 -9.17 23.87 18.01
CA ARG A 99 -8.86 24.70 19.18
C ARG A 99 -8.67 23.89 20.45
N ASN A 100 -8.98 22.59 20.40
CA ASN A 100 -8.80 21.66 21.52
C ASN A 100 -7.56 20.80 21.29
N TYR A 101 -6.50 21.07 22.05
CA TYR A 101 -5.24 20.33 21.97
C TYR A 101 -5.42 18.84 22.30
N ALA A 102 -6.26 18.51 23.28
CA ALA A 102 -6.51 17.11 23.65
C ALA A 102 -7.17 16.33 22.49
N HIS A 103 -8.15 16.94 21.78
CA HIS A 103 -8.76 16.32 20.60
C HIS A 103 -7.72 16.09 19.50
N TYR A 104 -6.83 17.07 19.26
CA TYR A 104 -5.78 16.93 18.24
C TYR A 104 -4.78 15.83 18.60
N VAL A 105 -4.28 15.80 19.83
CA VAL A 105 -3.35 14.73 20.27
C VAL A 105 -4.05 13.38 20.24
N THR A 106 -5.31 13.30 20.68
CA THR A 106 -6.11 12.07 20.58
C THR A 106 -6.24 11.62 19.12
N TYR A 107 -6.48 12.54 18.18
CA TYR A 107 -6.52 12.23 16.75
C TYR A 107 -5.23 11.58 16.26
N ILE A 108 -4.07 12.16 16.59
CA ILE A 108 -2.76 11.62 16.17
C ILE A 108 -2.46 10.29 16.87
N ALA A 109 -2.74 10.18 18.17
CA ALA A 109 -2.42 9.03 19.00
C ALA A 109 -3.57 8.02 19.15
N PHE A 110 -4.62 8.11 18.32
CA PHE A 110 -5.79 7.22 18.39
C PHE A 110 -5.36 5.78 18.12
N PHE A 111 -5.20 5.01 19.17
CA PHE A 111 -4.51 3.72 19.16
C PHE A 111 -5.06 2.70 18.12
N PRO A 112 -6.38 2.66 17.79
CA PRO A 112 -6.86 1.68 16.82
C PRO A 112 -6.18 1.78 15.46
N HIS A 113 -5.78 2.97 15.02
CA HIS A 113 -5.15 3.17 13.71
C HIS A 113 -3.65 3.53 13.76
N LEU A 114 -3.08 3.74 14.94
CA LEU A 114 -1.74 4.32 15.09
C LEU A 114 -0.62 3.51 14.42
N VAL A 115 -0.72 2.18 14.41
CA VAL A 115 0.35 1.30 13.93
C VAL A 115 0.15 0.90 12.47
N ALA A 116 -1.05 0.52 12.09
CA ALA A 116 -1.35 -0.03 10.77
C ALA A 116 -2.84 0.03 10.36
N GLY A 117 -3.64 0.81 11.04
CA GLY A 117 -5.04 1.04 10.68
C GLY A 117 -5.17 1.93 9.43
N PRO A 118 -6.41 2.30 9.06
CA PRO A 118 -6.62 3.28 8.00
C PRO A 118 -5.96 4.62 8.33
N ILE A 119 -5.29 5.26 7.38
CA ILE A 119 -4.75 6.62 7.51
C ILE A 119 -5.94 7.59 7.50
N ILE A 120 -6.36 8.03 8.69
CA ILE A 120 -7.55 8.88 8.85
C ILE A 120 -7.14 10.35 8.81
N ARG A 121 -7.95 11.16 8.14
CA ARG A 121 -7.70 12.60 8.05
C ARG A 121 -8.33 13.35 9.20
N GLY A 122 -7.76 14.51 9.55
CA GLY A 122 -8.32 15.38 10.58
C GLY A 122 -9.78 15.75 10.31
N LYS A 123 -10.14 16.02 9.07
CA LYS A 123 -11.52 16.32 8.66
C LYS A 123 -12.53 15.18 8.88
N ASP A 124 -12.06 13.94 8.95
CA ASP A 124 -12.93 12.78 9.15
C ASP A 124 -13.08 12.41 10.64
N LEU A 125 -12.04 12.59 11.47
CA LEU A 125 -12.03 12.11 12.85
C LEU A 125 -12.22 13.20 13.89
N LEU A 126 -11.62 14.40 13.71
CA LEU A 126 -11.73 15.48 14.70
C LEU A 126 -13.18 15.88 15.01
N PRO A 127 -14.10 16.01 14.04
CA PRO A 127 -15.49 16.33 14.33
C PRO A 127 -16.23 15.27 15.15
N LEU A 128 -15.74 14.02 15.13
CA LEU A 128 -16.33 12.93 15.92
C LEU A 128 -15.98 13.06 17.40
N PHE A 129 -14.83 13.65 17.74
CA PHE A 129 -14.42 13.89 19.14
C PHE A 129 -15.18 15.08 19.79
N GLU A 130 -15.84 15.90 18.98
CA GLU A 130 -16.69 16.99 19.50
C GLU A 130 -18.07 16.49 19.95
N ARG A 131 -18.39 15.23 19.65
CA ARG A 131 -19.67 14.61 20.01
C ARG A 131 -19.44 13.50 21.04
N GLN A 132 -20.40 13.30 21.91
CA GLN A 132 -20.38 12.14 22.79
C GLN A 132 -20.50 10.86 21.94
N PRO A 133 -19.57 9.90 22.10
CA PRO A 133 -19.64 8.63 21.39
C PRO A 133 -20.87 7.85 21.86
N VAL A 134 -21.63 7.30 20.91
CA VAL A 134 -22.81 6.49 21.20
C VAL A 134 -22.55 5.06 20.72
N LEU A 135 -22.49 4.12 21.65
CA LEU A 135 -22.38 2.69 21.35
C LEU A 135 -23.79 2.06 21.37
N THR A 136 -24.31 1.76 20.19
CA THR A 136 -25.55 0.97 20.07
C THR A 136 -25.23 -0.53 20.08
N ALA A 137 -26.20 -1.39 20.44
CA ALA A 137 -26.04 -2.84 20.41
C ALA A 137 -25.67 -3.35 19.01
N THR A 138 -26.22 -2.75 17.96
CA THR A 138 -25.86 -3.05 16.56
C THR A 138 -24.41 -2.68 16.26
N ALA A 139 -23.95 -1.50 16.67
CA ALA A 139 -22.57 -1.09 16.47
C ALA A 139 -21.59 -1.97 17.27
N ALA A 140 -21.96 -2.35 18.49
CA ALA A 140 -21.17 -3.30 19.29
C ALA A 140 -21.04 -4.66 18.61
N GLY A 141 -22.16 -5.23 18.14
CA GLY A 141 -22.15 -6.51 17.41
C GLY A 141 -21.35 -6.44 16.11
N GLU A 142 -21.47 -5.34 15.33
CA GLU A 142 -20.65 -5.11 14.13
C GLU A 142 -19.16 -4.99 14.48
N GLY A 143 -18.81 -4.25 15.56
CA GLY A 143 -17.44 -4.10 16.03
C GLY A 143 -16.80 -5.42 16.43
N ILE A 144 -17.52 -6.25 17.21
CA ILE A 144 -17.06 -7.59 17.61
C ILE A 144 -16.88 -8.47 16.37
N PHE A 145 -17.84 -8.48 15.44
CA PHE A 145 -17.75 -9.26 14.21
C PHE A 145 -16.49 -8.90 13.39
N LEU A 146 -16.20 -7.60 13.24
CA LEU A 146 -15.01 -7.15 12.53
C LEU A 146 -13.72 -7.57 13.23
N VAL A 147 -13.63 -7.46 14.56
CA VAL A 147 -12.48 -7.93 15.33
C VAL A 147 -12.25 -9.42 15.10
N VAL A 148 -13.31 -10.23 15.18
CA VAL A 148 -13.23 -11.67 14.96
C VAL A 148 -12.76 -12.03 13.55
N VAL A 149 -13.35 -11.41 12.54
CA VAL A 149 -12.95 -11.63 11.13
C VAL A 149 -11.50 -11.18 10.90
N GLY A 150 -11.11 -10.06 11.49
CA GLY A 150 -9.73 -9.56 11.39
C GLY A 150 -8.71 -10.49 12.04
N LEU A 151 -8.99 -10.98 13.24
CA LEU A 151 -8.14 -11.96 13.93
C LEU A 151 -8.07 -13.29 13.16
N PHE A 152 -9.18 -13.76 12.61
CA PHE A 152 -9.19 -14.97 11.77
C PHE A 152 -8.28 -14.80 10.54
N LYS A 153 -8.37 -13.68 9.83
CA LYS A 153 -7.49 -13.38 8.69
C LYS A 153 -6.01 -13.38 9.11
N LYS A 154 -5.69 -12.74 10.24
CA LYS A 154 -4.31 -12.60 10.73
C LYS A 154 -3.77 -13.96 11.18
N VAL A 155 -4.43 -14.61 12.13
CA VAL A 155 -3.87 -15.79 12.82
C VAL A 155 -4.03 -17.06 11.97
N VAL A 156 -5.23 -17.29 11.40
CA VAL A 156 -5.52 -18.58 10.74
C VAL A 156 -5.02 -18.60 9.29
N ILE A 157 -5.00 -17.46 8.61
CA ILE A 157 -4.59 -17.45 7.19
C ILE A 157 -3.18 -16.88 7.06
N SER A 158 -2.96 -15.64 7.50
CA SER A 158 -1.69 -14.95 7.25
C SER A 158 -0.51 -15.62 7.95
N ASP A 159 -0.60 -15.84 9.26
CA ASP A 159 0.51 -16.38 10.06
C ASP A 159 0.78 -17.84 9.67
N TYR A 160 -0.27 -18.60 9.40
CA TYR A 160 -0.12 -19.97 8.92
C TYR A 160 0.64 -20.04 7.60
N LEU A 161 0.30 -19.19 6.61
CA LEU A 161 1.01 -19.14 5.32
C LEU A 161 2.44 -18.60 5.47
N ALA A 162 2.66 -17.63 6.37
CA ALA A 162 3.99 -17.12 6.67
C ALA A 162 4.95 -18.25 7.06
N ILE A 163 4.60 -18.96 8.12
CA ILE A 163 5.48 -19.99 8.74
C ILE A 163 5.65 -21.22 7.85
N ASN A 164 4.53 -21.70 7.27
CA ASN A 164 4.54 -23.00 6.60
C ASN A 164 4.97 -22.95 5.13
N LEU A 165 4.97 -21.75 4.51
CA LEU A 165 5.32 -21.63 3.09
C LEU A 165 6.21 -20.42 2.81
N VAL A 166 5.72 -19.20 3.07
CA VAL A 166 6.30 -17.98 2.48
C VAL A 166 7.69 -17.69 3.02
N ASP A 167 7.87 -17.72 4.35
CA ASP A 167 9.14 -17.38 4.98
C ASP A 167 10.24 -18.39 4.61
N ARG A 168 9.88 -19.66 4.47
CA ARG A 168 10.78 -20.74 4.03
C ARG A 168 11.23 -20.55 2.58
N VAL A 169 10.27 -20.25 1.68
CA VAL A 169 10.57 -20.02 0.26
C VAL A 169 11.42 -18.77 0.07
N VAL A 170 11.15 -17.69 0.81
CA VAL A 170 11.93 -16.43 0.72
C VAL A 170 13.33 -16.61 1.32
N ALA A 171 13.47 -17.36 2.41
CA ALA A 171 14.77 -17.60 3.03
C ALA A 171 15.72 -18.33 2.08
N GLU A 172 15.26 -19.43 1.47
CA GLU A 172 16.07 -20.32 0.61
C GLU A 172 15.33 -20.71 -0.69
N PRO A 173 15.16 -19.77 -1.66
CA PRO A 173 14.38 -20.03 -2.88
C PRO A 173 14.87 -21.22 -3.69
N THR A 174 16.18 -21.46 -3.70
CA THR A 174 16.82 -22.54 -4.48
C THR A 174 16.57 -23.95 -3.92
N SER A 175 16.08 -24.04 -2.68
CA SER A 175 15.72 -25.32 -2.05
C SER A 175 14.30 -25.79 -2.42
N PHE A 176 13.56 -24.98 -3.17
CA PHE A 176 12.17 -25.23 -3.56
C PHE A 176 12.05 -25.38 -5.08
N SER A 177 11.06 -26.17 -5.52
CA SER A 177 10.75 -26.27 -6.95
C SER A 177 10.12 -24.98 -7.49
N SER A 178 10.08 -24.84 -8.82
CA SER A 178 9.44 -23.70 -9.48
C SER A 178 7.96 -23.57 -9.08
N VAL A 179 7.24 -24.69 -8.94
CA VAL A 179 5.83 -24.70 -8.52
C VAL A 179 5.69 -24.28 -7.06
N GLU A 180 6.59 -24.69 -6.18
CA GLU A 180 6.58 -24.28 -4.77
C GLU A 180 6.92 -22.80 -4.59
N VAL A 181 7.91 -22.29 -5.36
CA VAL A 181 8.22 -20.85 -5.38
C VAL A 181 7.03 -20.04 -5.88
N LEU A 182 6.37 -20.50 -6.95
CA LEU A 182 5.16 -19.85 -7.47
C LEU A 182 4.04 -19.84 -6.41
N ALA A 183 3.82 -20.97 -5.75
CA ALA A 183 2.86 -21.07 -4.64
C ALA A 183 3.24 -20.13 -3.48
N GLY A 184 4.54 -19.99 -3.16
CA GLY A 184 5.06 -19.04 -2.18
C GLY A 184 4.75 -17.58 -2.55
N MET A 185 4.89 -17.21 -3.83
CA MET A 185 4.52 -15.86 -4.30
C MET A 185 3.02 -15.60 -4.16
N PHE A 186 2.16 -16.53 -4.57
CA PHE A 186 0.70 -16.42 -4.36
C PHE A 186 0.33 -16.45 -2.88
N GLY A 187 1.00 -17.31 -2.10
CA GLY A 187 0.88 -17.37 -0.65
C GLY A 187 1.19 -16.02 -0.02
N TYR A 188 2.26 -15.34 -0.46
CA TYR A 188 2.59 -14.01 0.05
C TYR A 188 1.56 -12.94 -0.32
N ALA A 189 1.03 -12.95 -1.54
CA ALA A 189 -0.03 -12.01 -1.92
C ALA A 189 -1.27 -12.15 -1.01
N ILE A 190 -1.63 -13.39 -0.65
CA ILE A 190 -2.72 -13.68 0.29
C ILE A 190 -2.32 -13.31 1.72
N GLN A 191 -1.10 -13.66 2.14
CA GLN A 191 -0.57 -13.34 3.46
C GLN A 191 -0.62 -11.84 3.73
N ILE A 192 -0.01 -11.00 2.88
CA ILE A 192 0.03 -9.55 3.07
C ILE A 192 -1.38 -8.93 3.04
N TYR A 193 -2.28 -9.47 2.21
CA TYR A 193 -3.67 -9.04 2.21
C TYR A 193 -4.38 -9.39 3.52
N CYS A 194 -4.28 -10.63 3.98
CA CYS A 194 -4.96 -11.10 5.19
C CYS A 194 -4.36 -10.45 6.45
N ASP A 195 -3.04 -10.27 6.50
CA ASP A 195 -2.35 -9.55 7.57
C ASP A 195 -2.86 -8.12 7.70
N PHE A 196 -2.79 -7.35 6.61
CA PHE A 196 -3.11 -5.93 6.66
C PHE A 196 -4.61 -5.63 6.65
N SER A 197 -5.42 -6.38 5.88
CA SER A 197 -6.87 -6.23 5.96
C SER A 197 -7.42 -6.73 7.28
N GLY A 198 -6.83 -7.78 7.86
CA GLY A 198 -7.17 -8.30 9.18
C GLY A 198 -6.90 -7.24 10.26
N TYR A 199 -5.73 -6.64 10.27
CA TYR A 199 -5.42 -5.53 11.19
C TYR A 199 -6.37 -4.34 10.99
N SER A 200 -6.68 -3.98 9.74
CA SER A 200 -7.63 -2.90 9.44
C SER A 200 -9.03 -3.20 9.96
N ASP A 201 -9.51 -4.44 9.83
CA ASP A 201 -10.80 -4.86 10.36
C ASP A 201 -10.83 -4.80 11.89
N VAL A 202 -9.77 -5.27 12.57
CA VAL A 202 -9.63 -5.13 14.03
C VAL A 202 -9.64 -3.66 14.43
N ALA A 203 -8.87 -2.81 13.75
CA ALA A 203 -8.80 -1.37 14.04
C ALA A 203 -10.17 -0.69 13.88
N ILE A 204 -10.90 -0.98 12.81
CA ILE A 204 -12.25 -0.45 12.55
C ILE A 204 -13.23 -0.98 13.59
N GLY A 205 -13.15 -2.28 13.93
CA GLY A 205 -14.02 -2.91 14.91
C GLY A 205 -13.81 -2.33 16.32
N VAL A 206 -12.56 -2.16 16.75
CA VAL A 206 -12.22 -1.55 18.06
C VAL A 206 -12.67 -0.08 18.10
N ALA A 207 -12.42 0.69 17.04
CA ALA A 207 -12.90 2.07 16.97
C ALA A 207 -14.43 2.15 17.08
N LEU A 208 -15.15 1.21 16.44
CA LEU A 208 -16.61 1.14 16.50
C LEU A 208 -17.10 0.79 17.91
N LEU A 209 -16.41 -0.09 18.64
CA LEU A 209 -16.69 -0.37 20.05
C LEU A 209 -16.44 0.84 20.96
N LEU A 210 -15.57 1.77 20.56
CA LEU A 210 -15.41 3.07 21.22
C LEU A 210 -16.46 4.12 20.76
N GLY A 211 -17.37 3.77 19.86
CA GLY A 211 -18.40 4.66 19.32
C GLY A 211 -17.96 5.46 18.09
N TYR A 212 -16.80 5.15 17.49
CA TYR A 212 -16.27 5.86 16.33
C TYR A 212 -16.26 4.98 15.08
N ARG A 213 -16.94 5.42 14.03
CA ARG A 213 -16.98 4.69 12.75
C ARG A 213 -15.88 5.15 11.82
N LEU A 214 -14.95 4.27 11.51
CA LEU A 214 -13.85 4.50 10.56
C LEU A 214 -14.20 4.02 9.16
N LYS A 215 -13.48 4.53 8.15
CA LYS A 215 -13.63 4.11 6.74
C LYS A 215 -12.90 2.79 6.49
N ILE A 216 -13.42 1.98 5.57
CA ILE A 216 -12.78 0.74 5.13
C ILE A 216 -11.44 1.02 4.43
N ASN A 217 -10.49 0.11 4.56
CA ASN A 217 -9.17 0.22 3.93
C ASN A 217 -8.96 -0.75 2.76
N PHE A 218 -9.78 -1.79 2.67
CA PHE A 218 -9.74 -2.81 1.61
C PHE A 218 -11.15 -3.14 1.11
N ASP A 219 -11.26 -3.39 -0.20
CA ASP A 219 -12.53 -3.78 -0.86
C ASP A 219 -12.27 -4.85 -1.93
N ALA A 220 -11.99 -6.09 -1.51
CA ALA A 220 -11.71 -7.23 -2.37
C ALA A 220 -10.77 -6.89 -3.56
N PRO A 221 -9.50 -6.49 -3.29
CA PRO A 221 -8.60 -5.95 -4.30
C PRO A 221 -8.23 -6.94 -5.39
N PHE A 222 -8.25 -8.23 -5.12
CA PHE A 222 -7.93 -9.26 -6.12
C PHE A 222 -9.05 -9.52 -7.14
N LYS A 223 -10.19 -8.82 -7.04
CA LYS A 223 -11.22 -8.75 -8.08
C LYS A 223 -10.98 -7.65 -9.11
N ALA A 224 -9.94 -6.86 -8.95
CA ALA A 224 -9.64 -5.74 -9.84
C ALA A 224 -9.26 -6.24 -11.23
N SER A 225 -9.89 -5.68 -12.26
CA SER A 225 -9.62 -5.99 -13.67
C SER A 225 -8.52 -5.15 -14.30
N ASN A 226 -8.01 -4.18 -13.55
CA ASN A 226 -6.87 -3.34 -13.93
C ASN A 226 -6.21 -2.70 -12.70
N LEU A 227 -5.01 -2.16 -12.86
CA LEU A 227 -4.23 -1.61 -11.75
C LEU A 227 -4.82 -0.33 -11.15
N VAL A 228 -5.58 0.47 -11.90
CA VAL A 228 -6.27 1.65 -11.34
C VAL A 228 -7.40 1.20 -10.41
N GLU A 229 -8.14 0.17 -10.80
CA GLU A 229 -9.16 -0.44 -9.96
C GLU A 229 -8.53 -1.12 -8.73
N PHE A 230 -7.38 -1.81 -8.92
CA PHE A 230 -6.64 -2.43 -7.82
C PHE A 230 -6.29 -1.40 -6.73
N TRP A 231 -5.66 -0.28 -7.06
CA TRP A 231 -5.29 0.77 -6.11
C TRP A 231 -6.48 1.52 -5.50
N ARG A 232 -7.67 1.41 -6.07
CA ARG A 232 -8.92 1.90 -5.46
C ARG A 232 -9.49 0.94 -4.41
N ARG A 233 -9.08 -0.33 -4.44
CA ARG A 233 -9.54 -1.39 -3.57
C ARG A 233 -8.50 -1.81 -2.53
N TRP A 234 -7.23 -1.56 -2.81
CA TRP A 234 -6.07 -1.85 -1.96
C TRP A 234 -5.63 -0.61 -1.21
N HIS A 235 -5.48 -0.74 0.13
CA HIS A 235 -4.98 0.33 1.00
C HIS A 235 -5.59 1.70 0.66
N ILE A 236 -6.92 1.77 0.67
CA ILE A 236 -7.73 2.88 0.17
C ILE A 236 -7.33 4.20 0.83
N SER A 237 -7.04 4.16 2.13
CA SER A 237 -6.64 5.34 2.90
C SER A 237 -5.32 5.93 2.40
N LEU A 238 -4.30 5.10 2.12
CA LEU A 238 -3.03 5.53 1.53
C LEU A 238 -3.21 6.03 0.10
N SER A 239 -3.91 5.26 -0.75
CA SER A 239 -4.13 5.62 -2.15
C SER A 239 -4.85 6.96 -2.30
N SER A 240 -5.85 7.21 -1.44
CA SER A 240 -6.55 8.50 -1.40
C SER A 240 -5.66 9.61 -0.83
N TRP A 241 -4.80 9.32 0.15
CA TRP A 241 -3.86 10.29 0.69
C TRP A 241 -2.85 10.74 -0.38
N LEU A 242 -2.21 9.79 -1.06
CA LEU A 242 -1.27 10.06 -2.15
C LEU A 242 -1.92 10.86 -3.28
N ARG A 243 -3.17 10.51 -3.63
CA ARG A 243 -3.94 11.27 -4.64
C ARG A 243 -4.10 12.73 -4.23
N ASP A 244 -4.52 13.01 -2.99
CA ASP A 244 -4.95 14.35 -2.57
C ASP A 244 -3.77 15.24 -2.17
N TYR A 245 -2.65 14.66 -1.67
CA TYR A 245 -1.51 15.42 -1.17
C TYR A 245 -0.27 15.34 -2.06
N ILE A 246 -0.21 14.42 -3.03
CA ILE A 246 0.89 14.32 -3.99
C ILE A 246 0.39 14.51 -5.43
N TYR A 247 -0.51 13.63 -5.91
CA TYR A 247 -0.93 13.63 -7.30
C TYR A 247 -1.64 14.91 -7.74
N ILE A 248 -2.63 15.38 -6.96
CA ILE A 248 -3.37 16.61 -7.27
C ILE A 248 -2.47 17.85 -7.21
N PRO A 249 -1.60 18.05 -6.19
CA PRO A 249 -0.65 19.16 -6.17
C PRO A 249 0.36 19.17 -7.31
N LEU A 250 0.76 18.01 -7.83
CA LEU A 250 1.60 17.89 -9.03
C LEU A 250 0.88 18.30 -10.33
N GLY A 251 -0.40 18.66 -10.26
CA GLY A 251 -1.24 19.01 -11.40
C GLY A 251 -2.31 17.97 -11.74
N GLY A 252 -2.28 16.80 -11.11
CA GLY A 252 -3.29 15.75 -11.29
C GLY A 252 -3.44 15.35 -12.75
N SER A 253 -4.70 15.28 -13.22
CA SER A 253 -5.05 15.00 -14.63
C SER A 253 -5.10 16.24 -15.51
N ARG A 254 -4.73 17.43 -15.01
CA ARG A 254 -4.73 18.67 -15.78
C ARG A 254 -3.55 18.66 -16.74
N GLY A 255 -3.81 18.37 -18.03
CA GLY A 255 -2.85 18.56 -19.12
C GLY A 255 -2.71 20.05 -19.44
N ALA A 256 -1.49 20.53 -19.68
CA ALA A 256 -1.31 21.82 -20.33
C ALA A 256 -1.80 21.67 -21.77
N ALA A 257 -2.82 22.43 -22.15
CA ALA A 257 -3.23 22.50 -23.55
C ALA A 257 -2.04 23.02 -24.39
N ARG A 258 -1.54 22.19 -25.31
CA ARG A 258 -0.49 22.58 -26.24
C ARG A 258 -1.14 23.11 -27.48
N VAL A 259 -0.82 24.36 -27.83
CA VAL A 259 -1.21 24.94 -29.11
C VAL A 259 -0.18 24.48 -30.15
N GLU A 260 -0.54 23.51 -30.96
CA GLU A 260 0.32 22.94 -32.00
C GLU A 260 -0.48 22.82 -33.31
N SER A 261 0.21 22.90 -34.47
CA SER A 261 -0.37 22.53 -35.73
C SER A 261 -0.63 21.03 -35.84
N ASP A 262 -1.62 20.60 -36.60
CA ASP A 262 -1.98 19.18 -36.73
C ASP A 262 -0.79 18.31 -37.18
N GLY A 263 0.04 18.78 -38.09
CA GLY A 263 1.25 18.06 -38.53
C GLY A 263 2.31 17.93 -37.45
N ALA A 264 2.50 18.94 -36.57
CA ALA A 264 3.41 18.88 -35.42
C ALA A 264 2.88 17.91 -34.36
N ARG A 265 1.57 17.92 -34.12
CA ARG A 265 0.89 17.01 -33.19
C ARG A 265 1.02 15.55 -33.63
N ASP A 266 0.82 15.25 -34.93
CA ASP A 266 0.96 13.89 -35.46
C ASP A 266 2.41 13.39 -35.41
N ARG A 267 3.39 14.27 -35.70
CA ARG A 267 4.82 13.93 -35.55
C ARG A 267 5.14 13.60 -34.08
N ARG A 268 4.70 14.44 -33.16
CA ARG A 268 4.92 14.24 -31.72
C ARG A 268 4.29 12.93 -31.25
N ARG A 269 3.06 12.61 -31.67
CA ARG A 269 2.39 11.33 -31.30
C ARG A 269 3.16 10.12 -31.83
N ARG A 270 3.69 10.17 -33.08
CA ARG A 270 4.52 9.10 -33.61
C ARG A 270 5.82 8.93 -32.86
N VAL A 271 6.53 10.02 -32.56
CA VAL A 271 7.74 9.97 -31.73
C VAL A 271 7.41 9.43 -30.32
N ALA A 272 6.35 9.90 -29.70
CA ALA A 272 5.87 9.41 -28.41
C ALA A 272 5.65 7.88 -28.42
N LEU A 273 4.97 7.38 -29.44
CA LEU A 273 4.69 5.94 -29.58
C LEU A 273 5.99 5.13 -29.75
N ILE A 274 6.89 5.57 -30.65
CA ILE A 274 8.17 4.89 -30.88
C ILE A 274 9.00 4.84 -29.60
N VAL A 275 9.19 5.98 -28.93
CA VAL A 275 9.99 6.07 -27.70
C VAL A 275 9.37 5.23 -26.57
N THR A 276 8.04 5.22 -26.46
CA THR A 276 7.33 4.39 -25.46
C THR A 276 7.52 2.91 -25.73
N ILE A 277 7.39 2.47 -27.00
CA ILE A 277 7.57 1.06 -27.39
C ILE A 277 9.02 0.62 -27.16
N LEU A 278 10.00 1.42 -27.62
CA LEU A 278 11.42 1.10 -27.46
C LEU A 278 11.83 1.04 -25.98
N GLY A 279 11.39 2.03 -25.19
CA GLY A 279 11.64 2.05 -23.75
C GLY A 279 10.99 0.86 -23.04
N GLY A 280 9.76 0.51 -23.41
CA GLY A 280 9.04 -0.65 -22.88
C GLY A 280 9.72 -1.98 -23.24
N ALA A 281 10.08 -2.17 -24.51
CA ALA A 281 10.81 -3.35 -24.95
C ALA A 281 12.18 -3.50 -24.27
N ALA A 282 12.92 -2.40 -24.13
CA ALA A 282 14.19 -2.38 -23.41
C ALA A 282 14.01 -2.69 -21.90
N SER A 283 12.93 -2.22 -21.27
CA SER A 283 12.62 -2.55 -19.86
C SER A 283 12.33 -4.04 -19.69
N VAL A 284 11.54 -4.63 -20.60
CA VAL A 284 11.29 -6.08 -20.61
C VAL A 284 12.59 -6.83 -20.83
N GLY A 285 13.42 -6.44 -21.81
CA GLY A 285 14.73 -7.04 -22.06
C GLY A 285 15.66 -6.97 -20.85
N ALA A 286 15.73 -5.83 -20.16
CA ALA A 286 16.53 -5.68 -18.94
C ALA A 286 16.01 -6.58 -17.82
N THR A 287 14.69 -6.72 -17.67
CA THR A 287 14.08 -7.63 -16.69
C THR A 287 14.40 -9.10 -17.00
N VAL A 288 14.21 -9.52 -18.26
CA VAL A 288 14.56 -10.89 -18.69
C VAL A 288 16.03 -11.16 -18.47
N ASN A 289 16.91 -10.21 -18.84
CA ASN A 289 18.36 -10.35 -18.64
C ASN A 289 18.72 -10.47 -17.14
N ALA A 290 18.07 -9.69 -16.26
CA ALA A 290 18.30 -9.80 -14.81
C ALA A 290 17.86 -11.18 -14.24
N ILE A 291 16.82 -11.79 -14.82
CA ILE A 291 16.35 -13.12 -14.43
C ILE A 291 17.30 -14.23 -14.95
N VAL A 292 17.77 -14.11 -16.19
CA VAL A 292 18.59 -15.14 -16.86
C VAL A 292 20.06 -15.04 -16.46
N ASP A 293 20.58 -13.82 -16.28
CA ASP A 293 21.98 -13.58 -15.91
C ASP A 293 22.22 -13.95 -14.43
N THR A 294 22.93 -15.05 -14.21
CA THR A 294 23.20 -15.58 -12.86
C THR A 294 24.38 -14.92 -12.15
N ASN A 295 25.07 -13.98 -12.80
CA ASN A 295 26.22 -13.30 -12.19
C ASN A 295 25.76 -12.12 -11.32
N PRO A 296 25.91 -12.19 -9.98
CA PRO A 296 25.48 -11.11 -9.08
C PRO A 296 26.15 -9.75 -9.37
N ALA A 297 27.37 -9.75 -9.95
CA ALA A 297 28.06 -8.53 -10.33
C ALA A 297 27.31 -7.72 -11.42
N HIS A 298 26.41 -8.37 -12.16
CA HIS A 298 25.59 -7.74 -13.19
C HIS A 298 24.23 -7.23 -12.68
N ASP A 299 23.83 -7.57 -11.46
CA ASP A 299 22.51 -7.18 -10.93
C ASP A 299 22.32 -5.65 -10.90
N VAL A 300 23.34 -4.92 -10.46
CA VAL A 300 23.33 -3.43 -10.48
C VAL A 300 23.22 -2.90 -11.91
N ARG A 301 23.98 -3.44 -12.86
CA ARG A 301 23.90 -3.09 -14.28
C ARG A 301 22.50 -3.31 -14.82
N ASN A 302 21.91 -4.47 -14.56
CA ASN A 302 20.59 -4.85 -15.03
C ASN A 302 19.49 -3.95 -14.42
N MET A 303 19.63 -3.59 -13.15
CA MET A 303 18.77 -2.61 -12.50
C MET A 303 18.88 -1.23 -13.14
N LEU A 304 20.09 -0.75 -13.42
CA LEU A 304 20.31 0.55 -14.08
C LEU A 304 19.75 0.56 -15.50
N LEU A 305 19.90 -0.54 -16.26
CA LEU A 305 19.29 -0.70 -17.58
C LEU A 305 17.76 -0.65 -17.51
N PHE A 306 17.16 -1.33 -16.51
CA PHE A 306 15.72 -1.29 -16.28
C PHE A 306 15.24 0.14 -15.94
N LEU A 307 15.91 0.82 -15.01
CA LEU A 307 15.56 2.19 -14.62
C LEU A 307 15.70 3.19 -15.79
N GLY A 308 16.79 3.08 -16.54
CA GLY A 308 17.06 3.92 -17.70
C GLY A 308 16.02 3.72 -18.82
N SER A 309 15.72 2.47 -19.16
CA SER A 309 14.72 2.13 -20.18
C SER A 309 13.29 2.50 -19.74
N SER A 310 12.97 2.34 -18.45
CA SER A 310 11.71 2.78 -17.87
C SER A 310 11.56 4.31 -17.92
N THR A 311 12.65 5.05 -17.70
CA THR A 311 12.68 6.52 -17.83
C THR A 311 12.47 6.93 -19.29
N LEU A 312 13.06 6.21 -20.24
CA LEU A 312 12.84 6.43 -21.66
C LEU A 312 11.36 6.21 -22.04
N MET A 313 10.78 5.12 -21.59
CA MET A 313 9.34 4.82 -21.77
C MET A 313 8.47 5.95 -21.22
N LEU A 314 8.77 6.43 -20.01
CA LEU A 314 8.08 7.56 -19.40
C LEU A 314 8.24 8.85 -20.20
N GLY A 315 9.44 9.09 -20.76
CA GLY A 315 9.71 10.20 -21.68
C GLY A 315 8.80 10.15 -22.89
N GLY A 316 8.61 8.97 -23.50
CA GLY A 316 7.65 8.76 -24.58
C GLY A 316 6.21 9.08 -24.17
N LEU A 317 5.76 8.55 -23.03
CA LEU A 317 4.43 8.85 -22.49
C LEU A 317 4.26 10.35 -22.21
N ARG A 318 5.32 11.05 -21.76
CA ARG A 318 5.30 12.51 -21.49
C ARG A 318 5.04 13.33 -22.76
N LEU A 319 5.40 12.83 -23.92
CA LEU A 319 5.16 13.48 -25.21
C LEU A 319 3.71 13.34 -25.70
N THR A 320 2.88 12.50 -25.09
CA THR A 320 1.46 12.37 -25.42
C THR A 320 0.64 13.58 -24.96
N ASP A 321 -0.59 13.72 -25.41
CA ASP A 321 -1.49 14.83 -25.01
C ASP A 321 -1.76 14.83 -23.50
N ASN A 322 -1.85 13.65 -22.89
CA ASN A 322 -2.06 13.47 -21.45
C ASN A 322 -0.75 13.22 -20.67
N GLY A 323 0.40 13.56 -21.24
CA GLY A 323 1.71 13.19 -20.71
C GLY A 323 1.98 13.64 -19.25
N SER A 324 1.46 14.80 -18.84
CA SER A 324 1.58 15.25 -17.45
C SER A 324 0.86 14.33 -16.48
N LYS A 325 -0.31 13.81 -16.84
CA LYS A 325 -1.08 12.84 -16.04
C LYS A 325 -0.25 11.57 -15.76
N TYR A 326 0.40 11.02 -16.80
CA TYR A 326 1.17 9.78 -16.68
C TYR A 326 2.42 9.95 -15.80
N VAL A 327 3.12 11.08 -16.00
CA VAL A 327 4.29 11.43 -15.16
C VAL A 327 3.88 11.65 -13.70
N ASN A 328 2.79 12.38 -13.45
CA ASN A 328 2.31 12.63 -12.11
C ASN A 328 1.90 11.34 -11.38
N VAL A 329 1.23 10.41 -12.09
CA VAL A 329 0.91 9.07 -11.57
C VAL A 329 2.19 8.31 -11.23
N TRP A 330 3.16 8.30 -12.13
CA TRP A 330 4.43 7.60 -11.92
C TRP A 330 5.17 8.14 -10.69
N ILE A 331 5.34 9.46 -10.58
CA ILE A 331 5.98 10.10 -9.42
C ILE A 331 5.23 9.70 -8.13
N THR A 332 3.90 9.74 -8.16
CA THR A 332 3.07 9.38 -7.00
C THR A 332 3.31 7.94 -6.55
N MET A 333 3.42 7.01 -7.50
CA MET A 333 3.69 5.60 -7.19
C MET A 333 5.13 5.35 -6.74
N VAL A 334 6.12 6.08 -7.27
CA VAL A 334 7.50 6.04 -6.76
C VAL A 334 7.55 6.53 -5.31
N VAL A 335 6.87 7.63 -4.98
CA VAL A 335 6.73 8.11 -3.59
C VAL A 335 6.04 7.06 -2.72
N CYS A 336 5.02 6.38 -3.23
CA CYS A 336 4.36 5.26 -2.55
C CYS A 336 5.36 4.13 -2.23
N GLY A 337 6.17 3.71 -3.20
CA GLY A 337 7.19 2.69 -3.01
C GLY A 337 8.24 3.10 -1.97
N VAL A 338 8.81 4.29 -2.09
CA VAL A 338 9.77 4.84 -1.12
C VAL A 338 9.15 4.90 0.28
N TRP A 339 7.89 5.29 0.41
CA TRP A 339 7.21 5.35 1.71
C TRP A 339 7.11 3.97 2.39
N HIS A 340 6.93 2.89 1.63
CA HIS A 340 6.85 1.54 2.18
C HIS A 340 8.15 1.13 2.89
N GLY A 341 9.32 1.41 2.33
CA GLY A 341 10.57 0.99 2.97
C GLY A 341 11.84 1.63 2.40
N ALA A 342 12.89 1.59 3.20
CA ALA A 342 14.21 2.12 2.88
C ALA A 342 15.09 1.03 2.22
N ALA A 343 14.67 0.54 1.04
CA ALA A 343 15.45 -0.39 0.24
C ALA A 343 15.15 -0.22 -1.26
N TRP A 344 16.07 -0.63 -2.12
CA TRP A 344 15.91 -0.55 -3.58
C TRP A 344 14.74 -1.37 -4.11
N SER A 345 14.37 -2.46 -3.45
CA SER A 345 13.23 -3.28 -3.81
C SER A 345 11.91 -2.50 -3.72
N PHE A 346 11.75 -1.64 -2.71
CA PHE A 346 10.58 -0.76 -2.59
C PHE A 346 10.57 0.36 -3.65
N VAL A 347 11.73 0.93 -3.97
CA VAL A 347 11.85 1.90 -5.08
C VAL A 347 11.42 1.24 -6.38
N LEU A 348 11.92 0.04 -6.66
CA LEU A 348 11.60 -0.73 -7.85
C LEU A 348 10.11 -1.08 -7.90
N PHE A 349 9.50 -1.48 -6.77
CA PHE A 349 8.05 -1.67 -6.67
C PHE A 349 7.28 -0.42 -7.11
N GLY A 350 7.65 0.76 -6.58
CA GLY A 350 7.02 2.03 -6.95
C GLY A 350 7.17 2.37 -8.43
N VAL A 351 8.37 2.16 -9.01
CA VAL A 351 8.65 2.37 -10.43
C VAL A 351 7.79 1.47 -11.31
N VAL A 352 7.77 0.16 -11.03
CA VAL A 352 7.02 -0.84 -11.80
C VAL A 352 5.52 -0.56 -11.75
N HIS A 353 4.96 -0.34 -10.55
CA HIS A 353 3.55 -0.01 -10.40
C HIS A 353 3.19 1.32 -11.05
N GLY A 354 4.05 2.34 -10.91
CA GLY A 354 3.84 3.64 -11.53
C GLY A 354 3.78 3.57 -13.05
N LEU A 355 4.69 2.82 -13.68
CA LEU A 355 4.67 2.57 -15.12
C LEU A 355 3.41 1.82 -15.54
N ALA A 356 3.08 0.75 -14.85
CA ALA A 356 1.94 -0.09 -15.19
C ALA A 356 0.60 0.64 -15.02
N VAL A 357 0.46 1.50 -14.00
CA VAL A 357 -0.72 2.39 -13.84
C VAL A 357 -0.75 3.46 -14.94
N ALA A 358 0.39 4.07 -15.29
CA ALA A 358 0.48 5.04 -16.38
C ALA A 358 0.09 4.42 -17.72
N VAL A 359 0.58 3.22 -18.02
CA VAL A 359 0.23 2.44 -19.22
C VAL A 359 -1.25 2.08 -19.22
N THR A 360 -1.81 1.66 -18.08
CA THR A 360 -3.24 1.41 -17.95
C THR A 360 -4.04 2.65 -18.33
N HIS A 361 -3.69 3.82 -17.78
CA HIS A 361 -4.34 5.08 -18.15
C HIS A 361 -4.20 5.40 -19.63
N TYR A 362 -3.01 5.22 -20.22
CA TYR A 362 -2.76 5.47 -21.63
C TYR A 362 -3.69 4.64 -22.53
N PHE A 363 -3.82 3.33 -22.27
CA PHE A 363 -4.69 2.44 -23.07
C PHE A 363 -6.18 2.78 -22.94
N TYR A 364 -6.63 3.22 -21.78
CA TYR A 364 -8.02 3.64 -21.60
C TYR A 364 -8.28 5.00 -22.25
N ASP A 365 -7.36 5.97 -22.09
CA ASP A 365 -7.46 7.30 -22.72
C ASP A 365 -7.46 7.19 -24.26
N ALA A 366 -6.63 6.30 -24.84
CA ALA A 366 -6.58 6.04 -26.27
C ALA A 366 -7.90 5.49 -26.83
N ARG A 367 -8.73 4.86 -25.98
CA ARG A 367 -10.05 4.33 -26.32
C ARG A 367 -11.20 5.28 -25.92
N GLY A 368 -10.91 6.48 -25.46
CA GLY A 368 -11.91 7.43 -24.93
C GLY A 368 -12.68 6.93 -23.70
N LYS A 369 -12.11 5.97 -22.95
CA LYS A 369 -12.72 5.35 -21.77
C LYS A 369 -11.95 5.76 -20.50
N ARG A 370 -12.58 5.55 -19.35
CA ARG A 370 -11.90 5.68 -18.05
C ARG A 370 -11.70 4.29 -17.42
N PRO A 371 -10.53 4.03 -16.79
CA PRO A 371 -10.32 2.76 -16.08
C PRO A 371 -11.35 2.50 -14.97
N SER A 372 -12.02 3.58 -14.51
CA SER A 372 -13.09 3.54 -13.49
C SER A 372 -14.45 3.10 -14.01
N ASP A 373 -14.66 3.11 -15.32
CA ASP A 373 -15.97 2.82 -15.93
C ASP A 373 -16.22 1.31 -16.04
N VAL A 374 -15.24 0.51 -15.60
CA VAL A 374 -15.38 -0.94 -15.45
C VAL A 374 -16.18 -1.18 -14.17
N GLY A 375 -17.51 -1.10 -14.28
CA GLY A 375 -18.44 -1.36 -13.17
C GLY A 375 -18.46 -2.84 -12.73
N ASP A 376 -19.20 -3.14 -11.68
CA ASP A 376 -19.49 -4.50 -11.19
C ASP A 376 -20.38 -5.32 -12.18
N ALA A 377 -20.32 -5.02 -13.47
CA ALA A 377 -20.94 -5.82 -14.52
C ALA A 377 -20.45 -7.26 -14.41
N GLY A 378 -21.33 -8.22 -14.67
CA GLY A 378 -21.09 -9.64 -14.50
C GLY A 378 -19.73 -10.12 -15.05
N VAL A 379 -19.21 -11.18 -14.47
CA VAL A 379 -17.89 -11.74 -14.84
C VAL A 379 -18.05 -12.46 -16.18
N ASP A 380 -17.76 -11.77 -17.28
CA ASP A 380 -17.52 -12.41 -18.57
C ASP A 380 -16.07 -12.94 -18.67
N ALA A 381 -15.78 -13.76 -19.67
CA ALA A 381 -14.45 -14.36 -19.84
C ALA A 381 -13.34 -13.30 -20.01
N LYS A 382 -13.66 -12.15 -20.63
CA LYS A 382 -12.69 -11.05 -20.82
C LYS A 382 -12.35 -10.37 -19.50
N ARG A 383 -13.35 -10.12 -18.67
CA ARG A 383 -13.17 -9.56 -17.33
C ARG A 383 -12.39 -10.53 -16.44
N PHE A 384 -12.73 -11.82 -16.49
CA PHE A 384 -12.00 -12.83 -15.73
C PHE A 384 -10.52 -12.88 -16.12
N ALA A 385 -10.22 -12.88 -17.42
CA ALA A 385 -8.82 -12.82 -17.90
C ALA A 385 -8.11 -11.54 -17.43
N ALA A 386 -8.76 -10.37 -17.50
CA ALA A 386 -8.19 -9.12 -17.01
C ALA A 386 -7.93 -9.12 -15.50
N VAL A 387 -8.83 -9.72 -14.70
CA VAL A 387 -8.63 -9.92 -13.27
C VAL A 387 -7.44 -10.84 -13.00
N LEU A 388 -7.36 -11.96 -13.71
CA LEU A 388 -6.24 -12.91 -13.57
C LEU A 388 -4.90 -12.23 -13.89
N VAL A 389 -4.81 -11.49 -15.00
CA VAL A 389 -3.59 -10.74 -15.37
C VAL A 389 -3.22 -9.72 -14.30
N THR A 390 -4.19 -8.97 -13.79
CA THR A 390 -3.96 -7.98 -12.73
C THR A 390 -3.49 -8.65 -11.43
N PHE A 391 -4.11 -9.76 -11.05
CA PHE A 391 -3.74 -10.52 -9.85
C PHE A 391 -2.35 -11.14 -9.98
N VAL A 392 -2.02 -11.75 -11.11
CA VAL A 392 -0.68 -12.30 -11.38
C VAL A 392 0.36 -11.17 -11.32
N PHE A 393 0.14 -10.05 -12.01
CA PHE A 393 1.04 -8.90 -11.96
C PHE A 393 1.28 -8.41 -10.53
N THR A 394 0.23 -8.22 -9.74
CA THR A 394 0.36 -7.77 -8.35
C THR A 394 1.07 -8.78 -7.48
N THR A 395 0.81 -10.09 -7.66
CA THR A 395 1.49 -11.18 -6.96
C THR A 395 2.99 -11.14 -7.21
N PHE A 396 3.41 -11.02 -8.45
CA PHE A 396 4.84 -10.98 -8.82
C PHE A 396 5.53 -9.72 -8.29
N THR A 397 4.87 -8.57 -8.35
CA THR A 397 5.45 -7.32 -7.85
C THR A 397 5.49 -7.25 -6.32
N PHE A 398 4.60 -7.93 -5.61
CA PHE A 398 4.62 -8.01 -4.15
C PHE A 398 5.86 -8.72 -3.60
N VAL A 399 6.51 -9.59 -4.38
CA VAL A 399 7.80 -10.18 -4.02
C VAL A 399 8.84 -9.09 -3.70
N LEU A 400 8.81 -7.95 -4.40
CA LEU A 400 9.69 -6.80 -4.14
C LEU A 400 9.44 -6.13 -2.79
N ILE A 401 8.25 -6.29 -2.22
CA ILE A 401 7.94 -5.83 -0.85
C ILE A 401 8.44 -6.82 0.19
N ARG A 402 8.38 -8.14 -0.11
CA ARG A 402 8.70 -9.18 0.87
C ARG A 402 10.18 -9.51 0.94
N ALA A 403 10.86 -9.56 -0.19
CA ALA A 403 12.20 -10.10 -0.30
C ALA A 403 13.22 -9.00 -0.63
N PRO A 404 14.42 -9.04 -0.04
CA PRO A 404 15.55 -8.30 -0.57
C PRO A 404 15.75 -8.59 -2.06
N LEU A 405 16.34 -7.66 -2.80
CA LEU A 405 16.39 -7.73 -4.26
C LEU A 405 17.11 -8.98 -4.79
N ASP A 406 18.17 -9.40 -4.14
CA ASP A 406 18.91 -10.63 -4.45
C ASP A 406 18.04 -11.90 -4.31
N LYS A 407 17.29 -12.02 -3.20
CA LYS A 407 16.36 -13.12 -2.98
C LYS A 407 15.17 -13.07 -3.96
N ALA A 408 14.65 -11.89 -4.25
CA ALA A 408 13.59 -11.72 -5.26
C ALA A 408 14.06 -12.20 -6.64
N LEU A 409 15.27 -11.85 -7.06
CA LEU A 409 15.87 -12.32 -8.31
C LEU A 409 16.07 -13.85 -8.32
N LEU A 410 16.53 -14.42 -7.20
CA LEU A 410 16.64 -15.89 -7.06
C LEU A 410 15.28 -16.58 -7.19
N MET A 411 14.20 -16.02 -6.60
CA MET A 411 12.85 -16.56 -6.77
C MET A 411 12.44 -16.55 -8.25
N PHE A 412 12.67 -15.46 -8.98
CA PHE A 412 12.36 -15.39 -10.42
C PHE A 412 13.21 -16.34 -11.25
N ARG A 413 14.52 -16.48 -10.95
CA ARG A 413 15.41 -17.45 -11.61
C ARG A 413 14.92 -18.88 -11.38
N GLN A 414 14.48 -19.21 -10.15
CA GLN A 414 13.96 -20.52 -9.80
C GLN A 414 12.69 -20.88 -10.58
N LEU A 415 11.82 -19.90 -10.88
CA LEU A 415 10.68 -20.15 -11.79
C LEU A 415 11.12 -20.64 -13.18
N GLY A 416 12.26 -20.15 -13.68
CA GLY A 416 12.81 -20.53 -14.98
C GLY A 416 13.32 -21.98 -15.06
N GLN A 417 13.54 -22.65 -13.91
CA GLN A 417 13.95 -24.07 -13.86
C GLN A 417 12.82 -25.04 -14.27
N LEU A 418 11.58 -24.59 -14.24
CA LEU A 418 10.37 -25.34 -14.60
C LEU A 418 10.24 -26.69 -13.84
N SER A 419 10.80 -26.79 -12.62
CA SER A 419 10.72 -27.97 -11.78
C SER A 419 9.36 -28.10 -11.12
N THR A 420 8.79 -29.34 -11.06
CA THR A 420 7.38 -29.57 -10.69
C THR A 420 7.21 -30.42 -9.43
N PHE A 421 8.28 -30.89 -8.80
CA PHE A 421 8.20 -31.65 -7.56
C PHE A 421 7.74 -30.77 -6.40
N THR A 422 6.74 -31.20 -5.61
CA THR A 422 6.04 -30.33 -4.64
C THR A 422 5.87 -30.98 -3.25
N PRO A 423 6.93 -31.49 -2.59
CA PRO A 423 6.80 -32.15 -1.29
C PRO A 423 6.38 -31.21 -0.17
N ASN A 424 6.62 -29.90 -0.32
CA ASN A 424 6.31 -28.90 0.69
C ASN A 424 4.90 -28.29 0.53
N LEU A 425 4.19 -28.54 -0.59
CA LEU A 425 2.82 -28.09 -0.78
C LEU A 425 1.82 -29.08 -0.18
N THR A 426 1.71 -29.06 1.12
CA THR A 426 0.75 -29.90 1.85
C THR A 426 -0.70 -29.49 1.60
N ALA A 427 -1.64 -30.43 1.77
CA ALA A 427 -3.05 -30.14 1.58
C ALA A 427 -3.56 -28.93 2.41
N PRO A 428 -3.19 -28.74 3.69
CA PRO A 428 -3.58 -27.55 4.45
C PRO A 428 -3.09 -26.24 3.82
N ILE A 429 -1.87 -26.18 3.27
CA ILE A 429 -1.37 -24.98 2.58
C ILE A 429 -2.24 -24.65 1.36
N VAL A 430 -2.47 -25.65 0.51
CA VAL A 430 -3.28 -25.50 -0.71
C VAL A 430 -4.71 -25.08 -0.37
N LEU A 431 -5.32 -25.70 0.64
CA LEU A 431 -6.69 -25.36 1.10
C LEU A 431 -6.75 -23.97 1.69
N THR A 432 -5.73 -23.52 2.41
CA THR A 432 -5.68 -22.14 2.96
C THR A 432 -5.60 -21.12 1.83
N ILE A 433 -4.74 -21.34 0.82
CA ILE A 433 -4.63 -20.46 -0.35
C ILE A 433 -5.97 -20.43 -1.11
N ALA A 434 -6.54 -21.59 -1.43
CA ALA A 434 -7.79 -21.69 -2.15
C ALA A 434 -8.95 -21.06 -1.38
N GLY A 435 -9.07 -21.34 -0.08
CA GLY A 435 -10.10 -20.76 0.79
C GLY A 435 -10.01 -19.25 0.87
N ALA A 436 -8.83 -18.71 1.02
CA ALA A 436 -8.62 -17.25 1.04
C ALA A 436 -8.98 -16.59 -0.31
N LEU A 437 -8.67 -17.24 -1.44
CA LEU A 437 -9.12 -16.77 -2.77
C LEU A 437 -10.64 -16.82 -2.89
N VAL A 438 -11.28 -17.90 -2.48
CA VAL A 438 -12.76 -18.03 -2.48
C VAL A 438 -13.38 -16.92 -1.63
N MET A 439 -12.82 -16.61 -0.45
CA MET A 439 -13.32 -15.50 0.39
C MET A 439 -13.31 -14.16 -0.35
N GLN A 440 -12.32 -13.90 -1.22
CA GLN A 440 -12.30 -12.69 -2.06
C GLN A 440 -13.47 -12.64 -3.04
N TRP A 441 -13.89 -13.80 -3.56
CA TRP A 441 -14.94 -13.89 -4.58
C TRP A 441 -16.36 -14.01 -4.00
N LEU A 442 -16.50 -14.15 -2.67
CA LEU A 442 -17.83 -14.17 -2.06
C LEU A 442 -18.60 -12.88 -2.41
N PRO A 443 -19.87 -13.00 -2.78
CA PRO A 443 -20.74 -11.84 -2.95
C PRO A 443 -20.84 -11.05 -1.64
N ARG A 444 -20.79 -9.72 -1.70
CA ARG A 444 -20.94 -8.85 -0.51
C ARG A 444 -22.20 -9.20 0.30
N GLY A 445 -23.27 -9.61 -0.37
CA GLY A 445 -24.49 -10.05 0.31
C GLY A 445 -24.31 -11.23 1.28
N VAL A 446 -23.32 -12.12 1.02
CA VAL A 446 -23.03 -13.26 1.92
C VAL A 446 -22.37 -12.75 3.19
N THR A 447 -21.37 -11.89 3.07
CA THR A 447 -20.65 -11.33 4.24
C THR A 447 -21.57 -10.42 5.06
N HIS A 448 -22.41 -9.61 4.42
CA HIS A 448 -23.43 -8.80 5.10
C HIS A 448 -24.46 -9.68 5.83
N ARG A 449 -24.96 -10.75 5.20
CA ARG A 449 -25.89 -11.68 5.86
C ARG A 449 -25.25 -12.38 7.06
N ALA A 450 -24.02 -12.85 6.95
CA ALA A 450 -23.31 -13.47 8.06
C ALA A 450 -23.17 -12.51 9.25
N ARG A 451 -22.76 -11.25 8.98
CA ARG A 451 -22.69 -10.19 9.99
C ARG A 451 -24.07 -9.94 10.62
N ASP A 452 -25.09 -9.75 9.81
CA ASP A 452 -26.45 -9.42 10.29
C ASP A 452 -27.06 -10.59 11.09
N LEU A 453 -26.79 -11.84 10.70
CA LEU A 453 -27.15 -13.03 11.48
C LEU A 453 -26.46 -13.05 12.84
N PHE A 454 -25.15 -12.76 12.88
CA PHE A 454 -24.40 -12.67 14.14
C PHE A 454 -24.97 -11.58 15.05
N ILE A 455 -25.23 -10.38 14.52
CA ILE A 455 -25.77 -9.25 15.29
C ILE A 455 -27.15 -9.54 15.86
N ARG A 456 -28.01 -10.25 15.10
CA ARG A 456 -29.37 -10.59 15.51
C ARG A 456 -29.46 -11.84 16.39
N ALA A 457 -28.39 -12.61 16.48
CA ALA A 457 -28.36 -13.81 17.29
C ALA A 457 -28.47 -13.47 18.79
N PRO A 458 -29.16 -14.31 19.59
CA PRO A 458 -29.22 -14.11 21.03
C PRO A 458 -27.82 -14.22 21.66
N ALA A 459 -27.59 -13.55 22.79
CA ALA A 459 -26.27 -13.44 23.41
C ALA A 459 -25.56 -14.78 23.65
N TYR A 460 -26.31 -15.82 24.03
CA TYR A 460 -25.73 -17.17 24.21
C TYR A 460 -25.21 -17.77 22.90
N ALA A 461 -25.90 -17.54 21.76
CA ALA A 461 -25.42 -18.01 20.47
C ALA A 461 -24.19 -17.23 19.99
N GLN A 462 -24.17 -15.92 20.21
CA GLN A 462 -22.94 -15.11 19.97
C GLN A 462 -21.79 -15.63 20.82
N ALA A 463 -22.00 -15.92 22.13
CA ALA A 463 -20.98 -16.46 23.00
C ALA A 463 -20.44 -17.82 22.54
N VAL A 464 -21.29 -18.72 22.06
CA VAL A 464 -20.88 -20.02 21.49
C VAL A 464 -20.02 -19.82 20.23
N VAL A 465 -20.40 -18.91 19.32
CA VAL A 465 -19.62 -18.59 18.12
C VAL A 465 -18.25 -18.01 18.52
N LEU A 466 -18.23 -17.04 19.45
CA LEU A 466 -16.99 -16.42 19.92
C LEU A 466 -16.08 -17.43 20.61
N PHE A 467 -16.63 -18.32 21.43
CA PHE A 467 -15.87 -19.40 22.06
C PHE A 467 -15.26 -20.35 21.03
N GLY A 468 -16.06 -20.78 20.03
CA GLY A 468 -15.56 -21.62 18.93
C GLY A 468 -14.43 -20.95 18.15
N VAL A 469 -14.58 -19.67 17.83
CA VAL A 469 -13.51 -18.89 17.18
C VAL A 469 -12.27 -18.78 18.07
N ALA A 470 -12.43 -18.54 19.37
CA ALA A 470 -11.31 -18.47 20.32
C ALA A 470 -10.53 -19.80 20.37
N LEU A 471 -11.21 -20.93 20.32
CA LEU A 471 -10.56 -22.26 20.24
C LEU A 471 -9.77 -22.41 18.92
N VAL A 472 -10.37 -22.04 17.77
CA VAL A 472 -9.70 -22.09 16.49
C VAL A 472 -8.47 -21.18 16.47
N LEU A 473 -8.59 -19.95 16.98
CA LEU A 473 -7.47 -19.01 17.07
C LEU A 473 -6.36 -19.57 17.99
N ARG A 474 -6.71 -20.18 19.11
CA ARG A 474 -5.75 -20.81 20.03
C ARG A 474 -4.98 -21.93 19.36
N GLU A 475 -5.67 -22.83 18.64
CA GLU A 475 -5.01 -23.95 17.96
C GLU A 475 -4.18 -23.50 16.75
N ALA A 476 -4.62 -22.43 16.06
CA ALA A 476 -3.91 -21.89 14.91
C ALA A 476 -2.73 -20.96 15.32
N ALA A 477 -2.75 -20.41 16.55
CA ALA A 477 -1.70 -19.52 17.01
C ALA A 477 -0.37 -20.23 17.09
N SER A 478 0.66 -19.69 16.46
CA SER A 478 2.03 -20.18 16.58
C SER A 478 2.60 -19.88 17.97
N THR A 479 3.57 -20.69 18.42
CA THR A 479 4.33 -20.45 19.65
C THR A 479 5.19 -19.19 19.55
N GLU A 480 5.57 -18.80 18.33
CA GLU A 480 6.29 -17.56 18.04
C GLU A 480 5.35 -16.55 17.40
N ALA A 481 5.37 -15.30 17.90
CA ALA A 481 4.59 -14.24 17.34
C ALA A 481 5.11 -13.87 15.95
N VAL A 482 4.30 -14.04 14.91
CA VAL A 482 4.61 -13.53 13.55
C VAL A 482 4.43 -12.02 13.55
N PRO A 483 5.50 -11.23 13.34
CA PRO A 483 5.39 -9.79 13.31
C PRO A 483 4.43 -9.33 12.21
N PHE A 484 3.76 -8.22 12.46
CA PHE A 484 2.94 -7.57 11.44
C PHE A 484 3.81 -7.16 10.25
N VAL A 485 3.38 -7.47 9.02
CA VAL A 485 4.20 -7.28 7.81
C VAL A 485 4.63 -5.81 7.66
N TYR A 486 3.75 -4.85 7.88
CA TYR A 486 4.10 -3.41 7.83
C TYR A 486 4.94 -2.91 9.01
N GLY A 487 5.09 -3.68 10.07
CA GLY A 487 5.99 -3.38 11.18
C GLY A 487 7.45 -3.81 10.93
N GLN A 488 7.69 -4.45 9.80
CA GLN A 488 9.02 -4.94 9.39
C GLN A 488 9.74 -3.99 8.40
N PHE A 489 9.07 -2.92 7.92
CA PHE A 489 9.57 -2.01 6.89
C PHE A 489 9.95 -0.64 7.44
#